data_e93bbdb0e42b976d61597eae322072d9
#
_entry.id   e93bbdb0e42b976d61597eae322072d9
#
_cell.length_a   1.000
_cell.length_b   1.000
_cell.length_c   1.000
_cell.angle_alpha   90.00
_cell.angle_beta   90.00
_cell.angle_gamma   90.00
#
_symmetry.space_group_name_H-M   'P 1'
#
loop_
_entity.id
_entity.type
_entity.pdbx_description
1 polymer ?
#
loop_
_entity_poly.entity_id
_entity_poly.type
_entity_poly.pdbx_seq_one_letter_code
_entity_poly.pdbx_strand_id
1 'polypeptide(L)'
;MFFSRHLFLFFVLAFCFSQVHGVTRYSVDEQENISIYQKSSRAVVNISNIAVNYDFYYRAIPAESGSGTGFLINKSGIIVTNYHVVEGASKLVVTLSNNSQWPGKLVGADPNNDLAIVHIQAPAESYDVLKFSHSNDIVVGQKVLALGNPFGLRQTLTTGIISALGRTIAAKNGRKIEGIIQTDAAINPGNSGGPLLDSEGNVIGINTAI
;
A
#
# COMPACT_ATOMS: atom_id res chain seq x y z
N MET A 1 64.90 -37.78 50.37
CA MET A 1 64.78 -36.84 49.24
C MET A 1 63.37 -36.96 48.71
N PHE A 2 62.44 -36.16 49.27
CA PHE A 2 60.98 -36.23 48.94
C PHE A 2 60.63 -35.17 47.95
N PHE A 3 60.14 -35.56 46.74
CA PHE A 3 59.57 -34.66 45.75
C PHE A 3 58.07 -34.57 45.99
N SER A 4 57.61 -33.41 46.42
CA SER A 4 56.16 -33.04 46.48
C SER A 4 55.65 -32.61 45.10
N ARG A 5 54.68 -33.36 44.54
CA ARG A 5 53.97 -33.00 43.33
C ARG A 5 52.75 -32.15 43.72
N HIS A 6 52.82 -30.86 43.48
CA HIS A 6 51.62 -29.98 43.56
C HIS A 6 50.76 -30.14 42.31
N LEU A 7 49.54 -30.67 42.50
CA LEU A 7 48.54 -30.81 41.51
C LEU A 7 47.75 -29.45 41.42
N PHE A 8 48.01 -28.68 40.38
CA PHE A 8 47.24 -27.48 40.11
C PHE A 8 45.90 -27.87 39.43
N LEU A 9 44.80 -27.70 40.18
CA LEU A 9 43.41 -27.88 39.66
C LEU A 9 42.98 -26.59 38.99
N PHE A 10 42.92 -26.57 37.64
CA PHE A 10 42.33 -25.47 36.87
C PHE A 10 40.82 -25.64 36.89
N PHE A 11 40.10 -24.77 37.62
CA PHE A 11 38.66 -24.60 37.49
C PHE A 11 38.36 -23.74 36.24
N VAL A 12 37.88 -24.36 35.18
CA VAL A 12 37.31 -23.64 34.06
C VAL A 12 35.87 -23.28 34.42
N LEU A 13 35.63 -22.00 34.75
CA LEU A 13 34.29 -21.44 34.90
C LEU A 13 33.72 -21.27 33.49
N ALA A 14 32.84 -22.18 33.03
CA ALA A 14 32.06 -22.02 31.84
C ALA A 14 30.94 -20.99 32.11
N PHE A 15 31.14 -19.75 31.67
CA PHE A 15 30.06 -18.74 31.62
C PHE A 15 29.08 -19.13 30.50
N CYS A 16 27.95 -19.75 30.88
CA CYS A 16 26.81 -19.88 29.99
C CYS A 16 26.18 -18.49 29.76
N PHE A 17 26.55 -17.82 28.68
CA PHE A 17 25.79 -16.67 28.19
C PHE A 17 24.45 -17.18 27.65
N SER A 18 23.42 -17.19 28.49
CA SER A 18 22.05 -17.31 28.05
C SER A 18 21.73 -16.05 27.23
N GLN A 19 21.74 -16.17 25.92
CA GLN A 19 21.18 -15.13 25.03
C GLN A 19 19.68 -15.04 25.34
N VAL A 20 19.30 -14.06 26.14
CA VAL A 20 17.90 -13.65 26.26
C VAL A 20 17.49 -13.06 24.91
N HIS A 21 16.94 -13.89 24.04
CA HIS A 21 16.19 -13.40 22.89
C HIS A 21 14.96 -12.72 23.45
N GLY A 22 14.99 -11.40 23.52
CA GLY A 22 13.84 -10.61 23.86
C GLY A 22 12.73 -10.92 22.86
N VAL A 23 11.74 -11.70 23.29
CA VAL A 23 10.51 -11.89 22.51
C VAL A 23 9.82 -10.54 22.46
N THR A 24 9.88 -9.86 21.32
CA THR A 24 9.14 -8.62 21.10
C THR A 24 7.66 -8.97 21.20
N ARG A 25 7.03 -8.59 22.33
CA ARG A 25 5.60 -8.83 22.55
C ARG A 25 4.83 -7.66 21.93
N TYR A 26 4.34 -7.85 20.72
CA TYR A 26 3.37 -6.93 20.12
C TYR A 26 2.02 -7.06 20.85
N SER A 27 1.32 -5.95 21.04
CA SER A 27 -0.08 -5.95 21.47
C SER A 27 -0.95 -6.68 20.41
N VAL A 28 -2.18 -7.03 20.77
CA VAL A 28 -3.12 -7.68 19.83
C VAL A 28 -3.36 -6.76 18.62
N ASP A 29 -3.53 -5.45 18.87
CA ASP A 29 -3.73 -4.46 17.83
C ASP A 29 -2.53 -4.33 16.88
N GLU A 30 -1.30 -4.31 17.42
CA GLU A 30 -0.08 -4.30 16.61
C GLU A 30 0.06 -5.56 15.76
N GLN A 31 -0.24 -6.74 16.32
CA GLN A 31 -0.20 -8.01 15.59
C GLN A 31 -1.18 -8.03 14.44
N GLU A 32 -2.39 -7.50 14.65
CA GLU A 32 -3.41 -7.36 13.61
C GLU A 32 -2.92 -6.44 12.48
N ASN A 33 -2.43 -5.23 12.81
CA ASN A 33 -1.89 -4.28 11.84
C ASN A 33 -0.75 -4.87 11.02
N ILE A 34 0.20 -5.56 11.67
CA ILE A 34 1.32 -6.23 11.03
C ILE A 34 0.82 -7.32 10.08
N SER A 35 -0.12 -8.15 10.54
CA SER A 35 -0.67 -9.25 9.74
C SER A 35 -1.38 -8.75 8.48
N ILE A 36 -2.24 -7.73 8.63
CA ILE A 36 -2.96 -7.13 7.50
C ILE A 36 -1.98 -6.51 6.50
N TYR A 37 -0.99 -5.75 6.98
CA TYR A 37 0.05 -5.17 6.13
C TYR A 37 0.81 -6.25 5.34
N GLN A 38 1.27 -7.31 6.00
CA GLN A 38 2.00 -8.39 5.36
C GLN A 38 1.19 -9.11 4.28
N LYS A 39 -0.10 -9.35 4.52
CA LYS A 39 -1.01 -10.01 3.57
C LYS A 39 -1.37 -9.12 2.39
N SER A 40 -1.48 -7.80 2.61
CA SER A 40 -2.06 -6.88 1.63
C SER A 40 -1.01 -6.14 0.80
N SER A 41 0.20 -5.93 1.34
CA SER A 41 1.24 -5.10 0.72
C SER A 41 1.64 -5.55 -0.69
N ARG A 42 1.66 -6.87 -0.97
CA ARG A 42 1.99 -7.40 -2.29
C ARG A 42 0.93 -7.15 -3.37
N ALA A 43 -0.28 -6.80 -2.96
CA ALA A 43 -1.34 -6.40 -3.88
C ALA A 43 -1.34 -4.90 -4.18
N VAL A 44 -0.62 -4.09 -3.40
CA VAL A 44 -0.58 -2.63 -3.53
C VAL A 44 0.59 -2.22 -4.43
N VAL A 45 0.30 -1.45 -5.45
CA VAL A 45 1.23 -1.06 -6.50
C VAL A 45 1.37 0.46 -6.58
N ASN A 46 2.51 0.93 -7.10
CA ASN A 46 2.65 2.31 -7.54
C ASN A 46 2.23 2.44 -9.01
N ILE A 47 1.61 3.56 -9.35
CA ILE A 47 1.25 3.93 -10.73
C ILE A 47 1.92 5.27 -11.03
N SER A 48 2.90 5.26 -11.94
CA SER A 48 3.52 6.48 -12.47
C SER A 48 2.85 6.87 -13.78
N ASN A 49 2.41 8.11 -13.84
CA ASN A 49 1.82 8.74 -15.01
C ASN A 49 2.92 9.48 -15.78
N ILE A 50 3.20 9.05 -17.00
CA ILE A 50 4.18 9.66 -17.89
C ILE A 50 3.43 10.50 -18.92
N ALA A 51 3.63 11.82 -18.89
CA ALA A 51 3.18 12.73 -19.92
C ALA A 51 4.29 13.05 -20.92
N VAL A 52 3.90 13.51 -22.09
CA VAL A 52 4.85 14.02 -23.09
C VAL A 52 4.89 15.54 -22.97
N ASN A 53 6.00 16.07 -22.53
CA ASN A 53 6.31 17.49 -22.59
C ASN A 53 7.11 17.81 -23.87
N TYR A 54 7.07 19.05 -24.33
CA TYR A 54 7.85 19.50 -25.49
C TYR A 54 8.91 20.51 -25.01
N ASP A 55 10.15 20.32 -25.47
CA ASP A 55 11.20 21.30 -25.25
C ASP A 55 11.04 22.54 -26.14
N PHE A 56 11.96 23.51 -26.00
CA PHE A 56 11.98 24.73 -26.81
C PHE A 56 12.08 24.45 -28.33
N TYR A 57 12.62 23.29 -28.72
CA TYR A 57 12.73 22.85 -30.12
C TYR A 57 11.61 21.93 -30.56
N TYR A 58 10.48 21.88 -29.83
CA TYR A 58 9.34 20.98 -30.08
C TYR A 58 9.68 19.49 -30.10
N ARG A 59 10.75 19.07 -29.39
CA ARG A 59 11.07 17.67 -29.24
C ARG A 59 10.30 17.11 -28.05
N ALA A 60 9.66 15.95 -28.27
CA ALA A 60 8.90 15.25 -27.23
C ALA A 60 9.84 14.70 -26.13
N ILE A 61 9.68 15.17 -24.91
CA ILE A 61 10.42 14.71 -23.73
C ILE A 61 9.42 14.04 -22.79
N PRO A 62 9.50 12.71 -22.57
CA PRO A 62 8.71 12.05 -21.54
C PRO A 62 9.10 12.57 -20.14
N ALA A 63 8.13 12.96 -19.34
CA ALA A 63 8.31 13.38 -17.96
C ALA A 63 7.25 12.73 -17.07
N GLU A 64 7.64 12.34 -15.89
CA GLU A 64 6.66 11.90 -14.88
C GLU A 64 5.83 13.11 -14.47
N SER A 65 4.52 13.05 -14.75
CA SER A 65 3.58 14.13 -14.45
C SER A 65 2.82 13.91 -13.15
N GLY A 66 2.91 12.73 -12.58
CA GLY A 66 2.29 12.38 -11.32
C GLY A 66 2.49 10.91 -10.97
N SER A 67 2.26 10.60 -9.72
CA SER A 67 2.35 9.24 -9.19
C SER A 67 1.25 9.04 -8.16
N GLY A 68 0.75 7.82 -8.07
CA GLY A 68 -0.25 7.42 -7.09
C GLY A 68 -0.16 5.93 -6.80
N THR A 69 -1.15 5.46 -6.10
CA THR A 69 -1.28 4.06 -5.71
C THR A 69 -2.41 3.38 -6.47
N GLY A 70 -2.32 2.07 -6.63
CA GLY A 70 -3.41 1.21 -7.04
C GLY A 70 -3.33 -0.12 -6.31
N PHE A 71 -4.33 -0.97 -6.50
CA PHE A 71 -4.31 -2.32 -5.94
C PHE A 71 -4.93 -3.33 -6.88
N LEU A 72 -4.38 -4.54 -6.88
CA LEU A 72 -4.78 -5.66 -7.72
C LEU A 72 -5.99 -6.38 -7.11
N ILE A 73 -7.00 -6.66 -7.93
CA ILE A 73 -8.25 -7.29 -7.53
C ILE A 73 -8.46 -8.69 -8.11
N ASN A 74 -7.65 -9.07 -9.10
CA ASN A 74 -7.69 -10.43 -9.65
C ASN A 74 -6.33 -10.84 -10.23
N LYS A 75 -6.18 -12.13 -10.49
CA LYS A 75 -4.96 -12.71 -11.07
C LYS A 75 -4.80 -12.49 -12.58
N SER A 76 -5.74 -11.79 -13.21
CA SER A 76 -5.62 -11.32 -14.60
C SER A 76 -4.94 -9.95 -14.72
N GLY A 77 -4.42 -9.37 -13.62
CA GLY A 77 -3.70 -8.11 -13.63
C GLY A 77 -4.58 -6.86 -13.65
N ILE A 78 -5.82 -6.95 -13.17
CA ILE A 78 -6.73 -5.80 -13.04
C ILE A 78 -6.43 -5.03 -11.75
N ILE A 79 -6.20 -3.75 -11.90
CA ILE A 79 -5.86 -2.79 -10.84
C ILE A 79 -6.96 -1.75 -10.75
N VAL A 80 -7.37 -1.43 -9.52
CA VAL A 80 -8.24 -0.30 -9.20
C VAL A 80 -7.38 0.85 -8.68
N THR A 81 -7.70 2.08 -9.10
CA THR A 81 -7.06 3.32 -8.66
C THR A 81 -8.01 4.51 -8.83
N ASN A 82 -7.57 5.72 -8.45
CA ASN A 82 -8.29 6.94 -8.76
C ASN A 82 -8.09 7.37 -10.23
N TYR A 83 -9.12 8.04 -10.79
CA TYR A 83 -9.03 8.59 -12.14
C TYR A 83 -7.95 9.68 -12.23
N HIS A 84 -7.84 10.58 -11.26
CA HIS A 84 -6.86 11.66 -11.27
C HIS A 84 -5.40 11.15 -11.28
N VAL A 85 -5.13 9.91 -10.85
CA VAL A 85 -3.79 9.28 -10.93
C VAL A 85 -3.40 8.96 -12.37
N VAL A 86 -4.39 8.64 -13.23
CA VAL A 86 -4.16 8.20 -14.61
C VAL A 86 -4.57 9.24 -15.65
N GLU A 87 -5.18 10.34 -15.21
CA GLU A 87 -5.68 11.40 -16.08
C GLU A 87 -4.55 12.02 -16.92
N GLY A 88 -4.79 12.18 -18.24
CA GLY A 88 -3.84 12.78 -19.17
C GLY A 88 -2.57 11.97 -19.43
N ALA A 89 -2.48 10.72 -18.95
CA ALA A 89 -1.31 9.89 -19.17
C ALA A 89 -1.11 9.53 -20.64
N SER A 90 0.06 9.81 -21.18
CA SER A 90 0.50 9.26 -22.47
C SER A 90 0.95 7.80 -22.30
N LYS A 91 1.49 7.46 -21.13
CA LYS A 91 1.92 6.13 -20.76
C LYS A 91 1.78 5.94 -19.24
N LEU A 92 1.30 4.76 -18.84
CA LEU A 92 1.28 4.35 -17.44
C LEU A 92 2.38 3.30 -17.19
N VAL A 93 3.10 3.45 -16.09
CA VAL A 93 4.05 2.47 -15.59
C VAL A 93 3.59 2.01 -14.22
N VAL A 94 3.41 0.72 -14.06
CA VAL A 94 3.00 0.10 -12.77
C VAL A 94 4.21 -0.59 -12.16
N THR A 95 4.56 -0.21 -10.95
CA THR A 95 5.64 -0.83 -10.16
C THR A 95 5.04 -1.72 -9.09
N LEU A 96 5.34 -3.03 -9.15
CA LEU A 96 4.91 -4.01 -8.17
C LEU A 96 5.76 -3.96 -6.90
N SER A 97 5.32 -4.65 -5.85
CA SER A 97 6.01 -4.72 -4.56
C SER A 97 7.42 -5.34 -4.61
N ASN A 98 7.73 -6.10 -5.65
CA ASN A 98 9.05 -6.68 -5.94
C ASN A 98 9.93 -5.75 -6.81
N ASN A 99 9.54 -4.49 -7.00
CA ASN A 99 10.17 -3.46 -7.83
C ASN A 99 10.16 -3.76 -9.35
N SER A 100 9.47 -4.80 -9.81
CA SER A 100 9.30 -5.02 -11.25
C SER A 100 8.34 -3.99 -11.84
N GLN A 101 8.64 -3.50 -13.04
CA GLN A 101 7.86 -2.47 -13.72
C GLN A 101 7.15 -3.06 -14.94
N TRP A 102 5.87 -2.71 -15.09
CA TRP A 102 5.01 -3.20 -16.14
C TRP A 102 4.27 -2.05 -16.82
N PRO A 103 4.11 -2.08 -18.15
CA PRO A 103 3.26 -1.11 -18.83
C PRO A 103 1.80 -1.31 -18.41
N GLY A 104 1.18 -0.22 -17.94
CA GLY A 104 -0.23 -0.18 -17.59
C GLY A 104 -1.08 0.26 -18.78
N LYS A 105 -2.23 -0.37 -18.97
CA LYS A 105 -3.26 0.02 -19.95
C LYS A 105 -4.51 0.44 -19.22
N LEU A 106 -4.96 1.68 -19.43
CA LEU A 106 -6.26 2.13 -18.94
C LEU A 106 -7.36 1.36 -19.71
N VAL A 107 -8.22 0.65 -18.99
CA VAL A 107 -9.28 -0.20 -19.55
C VAL A 107 -10.68 0.28 -19.17
N GLY A 108 -10.79 1.17 -18.19
CA GLY A 108 -12.06 1.80 -17.79
C GLY A 108 -11.80 3.02 -16.90
N ALA A 109 -12.69 3.99 -16.95
CA ALA A 109 -12.64 5.17 -16.09
C ALA A 109 -14.05 5.70 -15.78
N ASP A 110 -14.21 6.17 -14.56
CA ASP A 110 -15.36 6.98 -14.12
C ASP A 110 -14.84 8.28 -13.50
N PRO A 111 -14.68 9.33 -14.32
CA PRO A 111 -14.21 10.63 -13.83
C PRO A 111 -15.17 11.30 -12.83
N ASN A 112 -16.44 10.88 -12.76
CA ASN A 112 -17.43 11.46 -11.84
C ASN A 112 -17.18 10.99 -10.41
N ASN A 113 -16.83 9.71 -10.25
CA ASN A 113 -16.54 9.09 -8.97
C ASN A 113 -15.03 8.99 -8.71
N ASP A 114 -14.20 9.61 -9.54
CA ASP A 114 -12.72 9.57 -9.45
C ASP A 114 -12.17 8.13 -9.44
N LEU A 115 -12.70 7.25 -10.29
CA LEU A 115 -12.31 5.85 -10.38
C LEU A 115 -11.68 5.51 -11.72
N ALA A 116 -10.70 4.62 -11.72
CA ALA A 116 -10.10 4.06 -12.92
C ALA A 116 -9.68 2.59 -12.74
N ILE A 117 -9.70 1.87 -13.85
CA ILE A 117 -9.23 0.49 -13.95
C ILE A 117 -8.05 0.45 -14.91
N VAL A 118 -6.93 -0.09 -14.42
CA VAL A 118 -5.71 -0.30 -15.19
C VAL A 118 -5.45 -1.80 -15.29
N HIS A 119 -4.96 -2.25 -16.43
CA HIS A 119 -4.57 -3.65 -16.66
C HIS A 119 -3.07 -3.74 -16.91
N ILE A 120 -2.42 -4.76 -16.32
CA ILE A 120 -1.03 -5.15 -16.57
C ILE A 120 -0.95 -6.60 -17.00
N GLN A 121 0.08 -6.93 -17.78
CA GLN A 121 0.38 -8.32 -18.19
C GLN A 121 1.61 -8.81 -17.40
N ALA A 122 1.49 -8.90 -16.08
CA ALA A 122 2.51 -9.44 -15.20
C ALA A 122 2.20 -10.92 -14.84
N PRO A 123 3.21 -11.75 -14.55
CA PRO A 123 2.99 -13.12 -14.07
C PRO A 123 2.16 -13.12 -12.77
N ALA A 124 1.15 -13.98 -12.69
CA ALA A 124 0.18 -14.00 -11.58
C ALA A 124 0.81 -14.32 -10.21
N GLU A 125 1.99 -14.94 -10.19
CA GLU A 125 2.79 -15.25 -8.99
C GLU A 125 3.57 -14.04 -8.46
N SER A 126 3.74 -12.98 -9.25
CA SER A 126 4.51 -11.79 -8.88
C SER A 126 3.76 -10.84 -7.96
N TYR A 127 2.45 -11.05 -7.74
CA TYR A 127 1.59 -10.20 -6.92
C TYR A 127 0.49 -10.99 -6.22
N ASP A 128 -0.06 -10.39 -5.17
CA ASP A 128 -1.28 -10.87 -4.53
C ASP A 128 -2.48 -10.02 -4.96
N VAL A 129 -3.68 -10.38 -4.50
CA VAL A 129 -4.92 -9.68 -4.83
C VAL A 129 -5.72 -9.40 -3.56
N LEU A 130 -6.44 -8.28 -3.54
CA LEU A 130 -7.36 -7.94 -2.46
C LEU A 130 -8.79 -8.32 -2.83
N LYS A 131 -9.57 -8.61 -1.80
CA LYS A 131 -11.02 -8.85 -1.92
C LYS A 131 -11.77 -7.63 -1.42
N PHE A 132 -12.94 -7.38 -1.98
CA PHE A 132 -13.85 -6.37 -1.46
C PHE A 132 -14.63 -6.94 -0.27
N SER A 133 -14.82 -6.12 0.74
CA SER A 133 -15.76 -6.36 1.82
C SER A 133 -17.21 -6.13 1.34
N HIS A 134 -18.18 -6.66 2.07
CA HIS A 134 -19.58 -6.29 1.87
C HIS A 134 -19.82 -4.90 2.49
N SER A 135 -19.86 -3.86 1.63
CA SER A 135 -19.89 -2.45 2.05
C SER A 135 -21.13 -2.02 2.86
N ASN A 136 -22.14 -2.87 2.95
CA ASN A 136 -23.37 -2.55 3.71
C ASN A 136 -23.21 -2.67 5.23
N ASP A 137 -22.10 -3.25 5.71
CA ASP A 137 -21.91 -3.58 7.13
C ASP A 137 -20.88 -2.64 7.80
N ILE A 138 -20.40 -1.61 7.10
CA ILE A 138 -19.45 -0.67 7.69
C ILE A 138 -20.13 0.30 8.65
N VAL A 139 -19.48 0.58 9.80
CA VAL A 139 -20.04 1.42 10.87
C VAL A 139 -19.01 2.45 11.36
N VAL A 140 -19.51 3.59 11.85
CA VAL A 140 -18.67 4.60 12.51
C VAL A 140 -18.00 4.02 13.74
N GLY A 141 -16.71 4.29 13.92
CA GLY A 141 -15.88 3.72 14.98
C GLY A 141 -15.14 2.43 14.58
N GLN A 142 -15.48 1.83 13.43
CA GLN A 142 -14.77 0.66 12.91
C GLN A 142 -13.34 1.04 12.53
N LYS A 143 -12.36 0.20 12.93
CA LYS A 143 -10.95 0.35 12.58
C LYS A 143 -10.75 0.23 11.07
N VAL A 144 -9.87 1.07 10.54
CA VAL A 144 -9.47 1.06 9.14
C VAL A 144 -7.96 1.17 8.98
N LEU A 145 -7.45 0.63 7.88
CA LEU A 145 -6.04 0.69 7.50
C LEU A 145 -5.96 1.21 6.06
N ALA A 146 -5.30 2.34 5.87
CA ALA A 146 -5.05 2.89 4.54
C ALA A 146 -3.63 2.51 4.08
N LEU A 147 -3.52 1.85 2.93
CA LEU A 147 -2.24 1.50 2.31
C LEU A 147 -1.97 2.37 1.10
N GLY A 148 -0.68 2.69 0.92
CA GLY A 148 -0.18 3.39 -0.26
C GLY A 148 1.20 2.90 -0.68
N ASN A 149 1.59 3.27 -1.90
CA ASN A 149 2.94 3.06 -2.44
C ASN A 149 3.38 4.31 -3.23
N PRO A 150 3.61 5.45 -2.54
CA PRO A 150 3.73 6.77 -3.16
C PRO A 150 4.87 6.90 -4.18
N PHE A 151 5.95 6.15 -4.02
CA PHE A 151 7.14 6.30 -4.85
C PHE A 151 7.63 4.99 -5.46
N GLY A 152 6.85 3.93 -5.37
CA GLY A 152 7.27 2.60 -5.85
C GLY A 152 8.41 1.96 -5.05
N LEU A 153 8.85 2.59 -3.94
CA LEU A 153 9.98 2.12 -3.13
C LEU A 153 9.52 1.18 -2.01
N ARG A 154 8.51 1.60 -1.25
CA ARG A 154 7.90 0.81 -0.16
C ARG A 154 6.48 1.25 0.08
N GLN A 155 5.63 0.29 0.45
CA GLN A 155 4.27 0.57 0.87
C GLN A 155 4.27 1.31 2.21
N THR A 156 3.32 2.23 2.36
CA THR A 156 3.04 2.94 3.60
C THR A 156 1.73 2.44 4.18
N LEU A 157 1.64 2.43 5.51
CA LEU A 157 0.45 2.07 6.26
C LEU A 157 0.09 3.22 7.20
N THR A 158 -1.16 3.64 7.19
CA THR A 158 -1.75 4.48 8.23
C THR A 158 -3.01 3.81 8.77
N THR A 159 -3.28 4.02 10.07
CA THR A 159 -4.43 3.42 10.75
C THR A 159 -5.31 4.52 11.35
N GLY A 160 -6.58 4.23 11.46
CA GLY A 160 -7.58 5.10 12.06
C GLY A 160 -8.91 4.38 12.21
N ILE A 161 -9.98 5.16 12.29
CA ILE A 161 -11.35 4.65 12.35
C ILE A 161 -12.22 5.32 11.28
N ILE A 162 -13.36 4.73 10.99
CA ILE A 162 -14.44 5.39 10.25
C ILE A 162 -15.01 6.49 11.15
N SER A 163 -14.83 7.76 10.77
CA SER A 163 -15.30 8.92 11.53
C SER A 163 -16.72 9.33 11.13
N ALA A 164 -17.09 9.13 9.85
CA ALA A 164 -18.45 9.37 9.35
C ALA A 164 -18.68 8.60 8.04
N LEU A 165 -19.95 8.40 7.70
CA LEU A 165 -20.40 7.76 6.46
C LEU A 165 -21.33 8.68 5.68
N GLY A 166 -21.45 8.41 4.36
CA GLY A 166 -22.37 9.11 3.49
C GLY A 166 -22.05 10.59 3.27
N ARG A 167 -20.78 11.00 3.45
CA ARG A 167 -20.35 12.37 3.17
C ARG A 167 -20.30 12.62 1.66
N THR A 168 -20.44 13.88 1.30
CA THR A 168 -20.26 14.36 -0.09
C THR A 168 -19.09 15.34 -0.09
N ILE A 169 -18.16 15.16 -1.03
CA ILE A 169 -17.00 16.04 -1.23
C ILE A 169 -17.00 16.61 -2.65
N ALA A 170 -16.30 17.72 -2.85
CA ALA A 170 -16.04 18.24 -4.18
C ALA A 170 -14.73 17.66 -4.69
N ALA A 171 -14.75 16.98 -5.84
CA ALA A 171 -13.55 16.57 -6.55
C ALA A 171 -12.82 17.79 -7.14
N LYS A 172 -11.53 17.62 -7.53
CA LYS A 172 -10.71 18.68 -8.15
C LYS A 172 -11.36 19.32 -9.39
N ASN A 173 -12.19 18.58 -10.11
CA ASN A 173 -12.94 19.07 -11.27
C ASN A 173 -14.26 19.78 -10.91
N GLY A 174 -14.52 20.05 -9.60
CA GLY A 174 -15.73 20.70 -9.10
C GLY A 174 -16.96 19.81 -9.01
N ARG A 175 -16.89 18.54 -9.39
CA ARG A 175 -18.01 17.58 -9.30
C ARG A 175 -18.14 17.07 -7.86
N LYS A 176 -19.34 16.67 -7.49
CA LYS A 176 -19.60 16.05 -6.18
C LYS A 176 -19.41 14.54 -6.25
N ILE A 177 -18.64 14.01 -5.33
CA ILE A 177 -18.51 12.57 -5.08
C ILE A 177 -19.31 12.27 -3.82
N GLU A 178 -20.27 11.36 -3.93
CA GLU A 178 -21.18 10.96 -2.85
C GLU A 178 -20.74 9.63 -2.22
N GLY A 179 -21.31 9.29 -1.08
CA GLY A 179 -21.03 8.00 -0.39
C GLY A 179 -19.64 7.91 0.21
N ILE A 180 -18.99 9.03 0.52
CA ILE A 180 -17.63 9.07 1.06
C ILE A 180 -17.59 8.52 2.48
N ILE A 181 -16.58 7.66 2.73
CA ILE A 181 -16.14 7.22 4.06
C ILE A 181 -15.14 8.27 4.57
N GLN A 182 -15.49 8.96 5.66
CA GLN A 182 -14.55 9.83 6.35
C GLN A 182 -13.76 9.03 7.37
N THR A 183 -12.45 9.20 7.42
CA THR A 183 -11.55 8.56 8.39
C THR A 183 -10.55 9.56 8.96
N ASP A 184 -10.02 9.30 10.14
CA ASP A 184 -8.89 10.01 10.75
C ASP A 184 -7.54 9.32 10.44
N ALA A 185 -7.53 8.18 9.73
CA ALA A 185 -6.32 7.64 9.14
C ALA A 185 -5.69 8.70 8.21
N ALA A 186 -4.38 8.93 8.33
CA ALA A 186 -3.70 9.94 7.52
C ALA A 186 -3.74 9.59 6.02
N ILE A 187 -4.52 10.33 5.25
CA ILE A 187 -4.57 10.25 3.79
C ILE A 187 -3.75 11.41 3.23
N ASN A 188 -2.69 11.09 2.50
CA ASN A 188 -1.73 12.04 1.92
C ASN A 188 -1.58 11.82 0.42
N PRO A 189 -1.08 12.81 -0.35
CA PRO A 189 -0.66 12.58 -1.72
C PRO A 189 0.30 11.39 -1.79
N GLY A 190 -0.05 10.40 -2.61
CA GLY A 190 0.73 9.17 -2.77
C GLY A 190 0.03 7.91 -2.24
N ASN A 191 -0.85 7.98 -1.23
CA ASN A 191 -1.76 6.86 -0.97
C ASN A 191 -3.12 6.98 -1.69
N SER A 192 -3.36 8.08 -2.44
CA SER A 192 -4.48 8.21 -3.38
C SER A 192 -4.50 7.06 -4.38
N GLY A 193 -5.67 6.44 -4.56
CA GLY A 193 -5.88 5.25 -5.39
C GLY A 193 -5.58 3.93 -4.68
N GLY A 194 -4.95 3.96 -3.49
CA GLY A 194 -4.73 2.79 -2.66
C GLY A 194 -5.97 2.31 -1.92
N PRO A 195 -5.94 1.10 -1.37
CA PRO A 195 -7.08 0.53 -0.66
C PRO A 195 -7.23 1.12 0.75
N LEU A 196 -8.47 1.33 1.17
CA LEU A 196 -8.89 1.43 2.56
C LEU A 196 -9.40 0.06 2.98
N LEU A 197 -8.78 -0.54 4.00
CA LEU A 197 -9.05 -1.91 4.44
C LEU A 197 -9.76 -1.91 5.80
N ASP A 198 -10.58 -2.95 6.02
CA ASP A 198 -11.12 -3.32 7.33
C ASP A 198 -10.12 -4.17 8.15
N SER A 199 -10.51 -4.59 9.36
CA SER A 199 -9.71 -5.44 10.26
C SER A 199 -9.48 -6.86 9.74
N GLU A 200 -10.15 -7.29 8.69
CA GLU A 200 -9.92 -8.58 8.02
C GLU A 200 -8.97 -8.45 6.83
N GLY A 201 -8.65 -7.20 6.41
CA GLY A 201 -7.85 -6.88 5.24
C GLY A 201 -8.64 -6.85 3.93
N ASN A 202 -9.99 -6.76 4.00
CA ASN A 202 -10.82 -6.58 2.83
C ASN A 202 -10.99 -5.10 2.50
N VAL A 203 -11.14 -4.78 1.23
CA VAL A 203 -11.30 -3.41 0.74
C VAL A 203 -12.72 -2.91 1.02
N ILE A 204 -12.82 -1.81 1.76
CA ILE A 204 -14.07 -1.09 2.04
C ILE A 204 -14.16 0.24 1.29
N GLY A 205 -13.04 0.72 0.74
CA GLY A 205 -12.98 1.99 0.01
C GLY A 205 -11.66 2.19 -0.72
N ILE A 206 -11.56 3.32 -1.42
CA ILE A 206 -10.37 3.76 -2.14
C ILE A 206 -9.94 5.10 -1.57
N ASN A 207 -8.67 5.21 -1.17
CA ASN A 207 -8.13 6.42 -0.59
C ASN A 207 -8.11 7.55 -1.64
N THR A 208 -8.60 8.73 -1.28
CA THR A 208 -8.53 9.93 -2.12
C THR A 208 -8.03 11.09 -1.28
N ALA A 209 -6.84 11.61 -1.60
CA ALA A 209 -6.33 12.88 -1.07
C ALA A 209 -6.82 14.02 -1.98
N ILE A 210 -7.53 14.97 -1.39
CA ILE A 210 -8.14 16.11 -2.07
C ILE A 210 -7.32 17.37 -1.81
#